data_74215c0c3474e62f7e973c7aa3cb0a3c
#
_entry.id   74215c0c3474e62f7e973c7aa3cb0a3c
#
_cell.length_a   1.000
_cell.length_b   1.000
_cell.length_c   1.000
_cell.angle_alpha   90.00
_cell.angle_beta   90.00
_cell.angle_gamma   90.00
#
_symmetry.space_group_name_H-M   'P 1'
#
loop_
_entity.id
_entity.type
_entity.pdbx_description
1 polymer ?
#
loop_
_entity_poly.entity_id
_entity_poly.type
_entity_poly.pdbx_seq_one_letter_code
_entity_poly.pdbx_strand_id
1 'polypeptide(L)'
;MAHKATPEQRNERLRSFVLATREMIENDDFENIHIRKIAEKAGFHNSTLYSYFKDSEYLISLASVKVFEQYSRSLAELSDKNLSEYENFMEIWKFFCLNAFKFPEIYNNFFFGKHSNNLTSIFEEYYSIFPDEEQKHSASIHKMYVGKNLNVRCYDILEPLVGLTNIRLNKGNLTLANNLIIASFKSFLDEALTFKTSNTIEKVNELTSRFMATLTFIIEG
;
A
#
# COMPACT_ATOMS: atom_id res chain seq x y z
N MET A 1 32.92 -26.04 6.66
CA MET A 1 32.70 -24.59 6.55
C MET A 1 31.47 -24.37 5.68
N ALA A 2 30.40 -23.72 6.19
CA ALA A 2 29.24 -23.43 5.38
C ALA A 2 29.64 -22.41 4.30
N HIS A 3 29.51 -22.77 3.02
CA HIS A 3 29.75 -21.86 1.91
C HIS A 3 28.79 -20.67 2.02
N LYS A 4 29.34 -19.46 2.11
CA LYS A 4 28.53 -18.23 2.08
C LYS A 4 27.82 -18.18 0.72
N ALA A 5 26.51 -18.00 0.70
CA ALA A 5 25.75 -17.92 -0.54
C ALA A 5 26.28 -16.80 -1.43
N THR A 6 26.37 -17.03 -2.75
CA THR A 6 26.71 -15.99 -3.72
C THR A 6 25.60 -14.90 -3.75
N PRO A 7 25.86 -13.70 -4.29
CA PRO A 7 24.84 -12.67 -4.45
C PRO A 7 23.62 -13.18 -5.25
N GLU A 8 23.85 -13.95 -6.31
CA GLU A 8 22.78 -14.57 -7.13
C GLU A 8 21.94 -15.54 -6.32
N GLN A 9 22.60 -16.47 -5.60
CA GLN A 9 21.92 -17.44 -4.72
C GLN A 9 21.14 -16.74 -3.60
N ARG A 10 21.69 -15.61 -3.10
CA ARG A 10 20.98 -14.81 -2.10
C ARG A 10 19.70 -14.21 -2.69
N ASN A 11 19.76 -13.65 -3.88
CA ASN A 11 18.61 -13.05 -4.56
C ASN A 11 17.54 -14.09 -4.91
N GLU A 12 17.93 -15.26 -5.40
CA GLU A 12 17.01 -16.39 -5.67
C GLU A 12 16.25 -16.81 -4.41
N ARG A 13 16.93 -16.89 -3.27
CA ARG A 13 16.27 -17.25 -1.99
C ARG A 13 15.32 -16.16 -1.50
N LEU A 14 15.72 -14.87 -1.60
CA LEU A 14 14.83 -13.73 -1.32
C LEU A 14 13.57 -13.84 -2.16
N ARG A 15 13.74 -14.03 -3.48
CA ARG A 15 12.63 -14.19 -4.42
C ARG A 15 11.72 -15.36 -4.05
N SER A 16 12.30 -16.52 -3.67
CA SER A 16 11.53 -17.70 -3.26
C SER A 16 10.66 -17.43 -2.03
N PHE A 17 11.19 -16.75 -1.00
CA PHE A 17 10.42 -16.39 0.19
C PHE A 17 9.29 -15.40 -0.14
N VAL A 18 9.56 -14.37 -0.96
CA VAL A 18 8.54 -13.40 -1.37
C VAL A 18 7.44 -14.08 -2.18
N LEU A 19 7.79 -14.95 -3.12
CA LEU A 19 6.81 -15.69 -3.94
C LEU A 19 5.96 -16.65 -3.09
N ALA A 20 6.57 -17.38 -2.15
CA ALA A 20 5.83 -18.24 -1.23
C ALA A 20 4.83 -17.44 -0.37
N THR A 21 5.24 -16.26 0.09
CA THR A 21 4.37 -15.38 0.87
C THR A 21 3.24 -14.79 0.02
N ARG A 22 3.52 -14.39 -1.23
CA ARG A 22 2.50 -13.94 -2.17
C ARG A 22 1.41 -14.99 -2.39
N GLU A 23 1.80 -16.22 -2.66
CA GLU A 23 0.86 -17.31 -2.88
C GLU A 23 -0.02 -17.56 -1.64
N MET A 24 0.52 -17.40 -0.43
CA MET A 24 -0.29 -17.48 0.80
C MET A 24 -1.28 -16.31 0.92
N ILE A 25 -0.86 -15.10 0.56
CA ILE A 25 -1.74 -13.91 0.53
C ILE A 25 -2.87 -14.10 -0.50
N GLU A 26 -2.56 -14.60 -1.70
CA GLU A 26 -3.53 -14.82 -2.78
C GLU A 26 -4.57 -15.90 -2.46
N ASN A 27 -4.22 -16.85 -1.59
CA ASN A 27 -5.12 -17.93 -1.15
C ASN A 27 -5.97 -17.56 0.10
N ASP A 28 -6.09 -16.28 0.43
CA ASP A 28 -6.83 -15.77 1.60
C ASP A 28 -6.42 -16.38 2.96
N ASP A 29 -5.16 -16.82 3.06
CA ASP A 29 -4.62 -17.45 4.28
C ASP A 29 -3.83 -16.43 5.15
N PHE A 30 -4.24 -15.14 5.12
CA PHE A 30 -3.50 -14.04 5.75
C PHE A 30 -3.31 -14.27 7.26
N GLU A 31 -4.34 -14.73 7.98
CA GLU A 31 -4.28 -15.01 9.42
C GLU A 31 -3.28 -16.13 9.77
N ASN A 32 -2.98 -17.00 8.81
CA ASN A 32 -2.08 -18.15 8.97
C ASN A 32 -0.68 -17.90 8.40
N ILE A 33 -0.38 -16.69 7.91
CA ILE A 33 0.96 -16.38 7.40
C ILE A 33 1.92 -16.21 8.57
N HIS A 34 2.79 -17.20 8.77
CA HIS A 34 3.87 -17.14 9.75
C HIS A 34 5.14 -17.81 9.22
N ILE A 35 6.27 -17.41 9.78
CA ILE A 35 7.62 -17.76 9.33
C ILE A 35 7.77 -19.24 9.00
N ARG A 36 7.24 -20.13 9.84
CA ARG A 36 7.38 -21.58 9.64
C ARG A 36 6.72 -22.03 8.33
N LYS A 37 5.48 -21.61 8.08
CA LYS A 37 4.75 -21.96 6.87
C LYS A 37 5.39 -21.35 5.61
N ILE A 38 5.86 -20.09 5.72
CA ILE A 38 6.56 -19.44 4.61
C ILE A 38 7.83 -20.22 4.26
N ALA A 39 8.65 -20.55 5.24
CA ALA A 39 9.90 -21.29 5.03
C ALA A 39 9.65 -22.68 4.43
N GLU A 40 8.68 -23.41 4.96
CA GLU A 40 8.27 -24.73 4.46
C GLU A 40 7.81 -24.64 3.00
N LYS A 41 6.94 -23.67 2.67
CA LYS A 41 6.43 -23.44 1.32
C LYS A 41 7.54 -23.03 0.34
N ALA A 42 8.50 -22.23 0.78
CA ALA A 42 9.67 -21.83 0.01
C ALA A 42 10.74 -22.94 -0.12
N GLY A 43 10.58 -24.08 0.56
CA GLY A 43 11.53 -25.19 0.52
C GLY A 43 12.79 -24.97 1.38
N PHE A 44 12.71 -24.14 2.44
CA PHE A 44 13.84 -23.84 3.31
C PHE A 44 13.53 -24.09 4.79
N HIS A 45 14.58 -24.18 5.58
CA HIS A 45 14.45 -24.23 7.04
C HIS A 45 14.20 -22.82 7.61
N ASN A 46 13.44 -22.72 8.72
CA ASN A 46 13.10 -21.45 9.37
C ASN A 46 14.31 -20.56 9.65
N SER A 47 15.43 -21.14 10.09
CA SER A 47 16.67 -20.40 10.37
C SER A 47 17.24 -19.70 9.14
N THR A 48 16.99 -20.24 7.95
CA THR A 48 17.39 -19.60 6.69
C THR A 48 16.63 -18.31 6.48
N LEU A 49 15.31 -18.29 6.73
CA LEU A 49 14.47 -17.09 6.55
C LEU A 49 14.95 -15.93 7.45
N TYR A 50 15.27 -16.20 8.72
CA TYR A 50 15.80 -15.20 9.65
C TYR A 50 17.16 -14.60 9.24
N SER A 51 17.90 -15.26 8.34
CA SER A 51 19.14 -14.71 7.77
C SER A 51 18.87 -13.65 6.70
N TYR A 52 17.64 -13.54 6.21
CA TYR A 52 17.22 -12.62 5.15
C TYR A 52 16.29 -11.53 5.66
N PHE A 53 15.36 -11.86 6.56
CA PHE A 53 14.32 -10.95 7.03
C PHE A 53 14.38 -10.79 8.56
N LYS A 54 14.16 -9.55 9.01
CA LYS A 54 14.14 -9.22 10.45
C LYS A 54 12.99 -9.90 11.19
N ASP A 55 11.83 -9.94 10.52
CA ASP A 55 10.59 -10.53 11.04
C ASP A 55 9.64 -10.88 9.89
N SER A 56 8.54 -11.58 10.22
CA SER A 56 7.52 -11.99 9.25
C SER A 56 6.72 -10.82 8.73
N GLU A 57 6.46 -9.80 9.55
CA GLU A 57 5.68 -8.64 9.17
C GLU A 57 6.37 -7.84 8.06
N TYR A 58 7.71 -7.76 8.08
CA TYR A 58 8.48 -7.15 7.00
C TYR A 58 8.33 -7.93 5.70
N LEU A 59 8.48 -9.26 5.75
CA LEU A 59 8.33 -10.11 4.57
C LEU A 59 6.89 -10.08 4.03
N ILE A 60 5.88 -10.06 4.90
CA ILE A 60 4.48 -9.90 4.50
C ILE A 60 4.29 -8.55 3.82
N SER A 61 4.82 -7.45 4.39
CA SER A 61 4.74 -6.12 3.77
C SER A 61 5.43 -6.10 2.40
N LEU A 62 6.61 -6.72 2.28
CA LEU A 62 7.32 -6.83 1.01
C LEU A 62 6.51 -7.59 -0.05
N ALA A 63 5.97 -8.77 0.32
CA ALA A 63 5.14 -9.59 -0.58
C ALA A 63 3.81 -8.89 -0.97
N SER A 64 3.27 -8.06 -0.07
CA SER A 64 2.02 -7.31 -0.29
C SER A 64 2.13 -6.25 -1.39
N VAL A 65 3.35 -5.83 -1.77
CA VAL A 65 3.54 -4.86 -2.87
C VAL A 65 2.89 -5.36 -4.17
N LYS A 66 2.85 -6.68 -4.41
CA LYS A 66 2.15 -7.26 -5.57
C LYS A 66 0.65 -6.93 -5.59
N VAL A 67 0.01 -6.88 -4.43
CA VAL A 67 -1.43 -6.57 -4.33
C VAL A 67 -1.71 -5.13 -4.78
N PHE A 68 -0.72 -4.23 -4.68
CA PHE A 68 -0.84 -2.86 -5.13
C PHE A 68 -0.63 -2.69 -6.65
N GLU A 69 -0.37 -3.75 -7.40
CA GLU A 69 -0.13 -3.66 -8.86
C GLU A 69 -1.30 -3.01 -9.59
N GLN A 70 -2.54 -3.40 -9.27
CA GLN A 70 -3.72 -2.82 -9.92
C GLN A 70 -3.87 -1.33 -9.58
N TYR A 71 -3.64 -0.95 -8.32
CA TYR A 71 -3.61 0.45 -7.91
C TYR A 71 -2.50 1.21 -8.63
N SER A 72 -1.29 0.65 -8.70
CA SER A 72 -0.14 1.23 -9.39
C SER A 72 -0.42 1.44 -10.89
N ARG A 73 -1.08 0.48 -11.56
CA ARG A 73 -1.50 0.63 -12.97
C ARG A 73 -2.52 1.74 -13.14
N SER A 74 -3.52 1.84 -12.25
CA SER A 74 -4.49 2.94 -12.29
C SER A 74 -3.82 4.31 -12.13
N LEU A 75 -2.78 4.40 -11.29
CA LEU A 75 -1.96 5.61 -11.13
C LEU A 75 -1.12 5.91 -12.38
N ALA A 76 -0.59 4.90 -13.07
CA ALA A 76 0.12 5.08 -14.33
C ALA A 76 -0.80 5.63 -15.42
N GLU A 77 -2.00 5.05 -15.55
CA GLU A 77 -3.03 5.56 -16.48
C GLU A 77 -3.49 6.98 -16.11
N LEU A 78 -3.54 7.31 -14.81
CA LEU A 78 -3.86 8.66 -14.35
C LEU A 78 -2.75 9.65 -14.72
N SER A 79 -1.50 9.22 -14.69
CA SER A 79 -0.32 10.04 -15.04
C SER A 79 -0.37 10.57 -16.48
N ASP A 80 -1.05 9.84 -17.38
CA ASP A 80 -1.21 10.21 -18.79
C ASP A 80 -2.39 11.16 -19.04
N LYS A 81 -3.22 11.44 -18.01
CA LYS A 81 -4.37 12.34 -18.10
C LYS A 81 -3.99 13.75 -17.70
N ASN A 82 -4.51 14.72 -18.44
CA ASN A 82 -4.36 16.13 -18.09
C ASN A 82 -5.50 16.58 -17.16
N LEU A 83 -5.43 16.10 -15.89
CA LEU A 83 -6.39 16.43 -14.86
C LEU A 83 -5.90 17.63 -14.02
N SER A 84 -6.85 18.35 -13.43
CA SER A 84 -6.56 19.35 -12.39
C SER A 84 -6.02 18.67 -11.12
N GLU A 85 -5.36 19.43 -10.26
CA GLU A 85 -4.84 18.92 -8.97
C GLU A 85 -5.97 18.33 -8.11
N TYR A 86 -7.15 18.94 -8.14
CA TYR A 86 -8.33 18.42 -7.44
C TYR A 86 -8.81 17.09 -8.01
N GLU A 87 -8.94 16.97 -9.33
CA GLU A 87 -9.35 15.72 -9.97
C GLU A 87 -8.33 14.61 -9.72
N ASN A 88 -7.03 14.91 -9.82
CA ASN A 88 -5.97 13.97 -9.49
C ASN A 88 -6.08 13.47 -8.05
N PHE A 89 -6.25 14.38 -7.08
CA PHE A 89 -6.42 14.04 -5.67
C PHE A 89 -7.61 13.10 -5.45
N MET A 90 -8.78 13.44 -6.03
CA MET A 90 -10.00 12.65 -5.87
C MET A 90 -9.87 11.25 -6.51
N GLU A 91 -9.33 11.15 -7.73
CA GLU A 91 -9.15 9.86 -8.42
C GLU A 91 -8.09 8.98 -7.72
N ILE A 92 -6.99 9.55 -7.23
CA ILE A 92 -5.98 8.81 -6.44
C ILE A 92 -6.64 8.17 -5.21
N TRP A 93 -7.40 8.95 -4.43
CA TRP A 93 -8.09 8.42 -3.25
C TRP A 93 -9.16 7.38 -3.59
N LYS A 94 -9.92 7.60 -4.65
CA LYS A 94 -10.93 6.65 -5.12
C LYS A 94 -10.30 5.30 -5.48
N PHE A 95 -9.23 5.29 -6.30
CA PHE A 95 -8.50 4.05 -6.63
C PHE A 95 -7.90 3.39 -5.41
N PHE A 96 -7.36 4.19 -4.49
CA PHE A 96 -6.80 3.69 -3.24
C PHE A 96 -7.88 2.99 -2.39
N CYS A 97 -9.04 3.62 -2.20
CA CYS A 97 -10.16 3.06 -1.43
C CYS A 97 -10.73 1.79 -2.05
N LEU A 98 -10.96 1.76 -3.37
CA LEU A 98 -11.45 0.58 -4.06
C LEU A 98 -10.56 -0.65 -3.83
N ASN A 99 -9.24 -0.45 -3.83
CA ASN A 99 -8.30 -1.53 -3.56
C ASN A 99 -8.19 -1.83 -2.06
N ALA A 100 -8.14 -0.80 -1.20
CA ALA A 100 -7.99 -0.97 0.23
C ALA A 100 -9.18 -1.71 0.87
N PHE A 101 -10.39 -1.36 0.48
CA PHE A 101 -11.59 -2.00 1.03
C PHE A 101 -11.87 -3.39 0.44
N LYS A 102 -11.23 -3.70 -0.69
CA LYS A 102 -11.22 -5.06 -1.26
C LYS A 102 -10.25 -5.98 -0.52
N PHE A 103 -9.10 -5.46 -0.07
CA PHE A 103 -8.04 -6.20 0.60
C PHE A 103 -7.67 -5.56 1.95
N PRO A 104 -8.64 -5.42 2.90
CA PRO A 104 -8.47 -4.55 4.06
C PRO A 104 -7.37 -5.02 5.01
N GLU A 105 -7.16 -6.32 5.19
CA GLU A 105 -6.10 -6.87 6.05
C GLU A 105 -4.71 -6.50 5.54
N ILE A 106 -4.50 -6.60 4.22
CA ILE A 106 -3.23 -6.27 3.57
C ILE A 106 -2.96 -4.77 3.71
N TYR A 107 -3.94 -3.92 3.40
CA TYR A 107 -3.82 -2.47 3.52
C TYR A 107 -3.64 -2.02 4.96
N ASN A 108 -4.32 -2.66 5.91
CA ASN A 108 -4.13 -2.37 7.33
C ASN A 108 -2.72 -2.73 7.79
N ASN A 109 -2.22 -3.91 7.47
CA ASN A 109 -0.85 -4.32 7.81
C ASN A 109 0.19 -3.39 7.18
N PHE A 110 0.02 -3.05 5.89
CA PHE A 110 0.99 -2.26 5.14
C PHE A 110 1.05 -0.80 5.60
N PHE A 111 -0.10 -0.15 5.76
CA PHE A 111 -0.18 1.29 6.05
C PHE A 111 -0.28 1.65 7.53
N PHE A 112 -0.67 0.70 8.40
CA PHE A 112 -0.84 0.93 9.84
C PHE A 112 -0.10 -0.09 10.72
N GLY A 113 0.52 -1.10 10.13
CA GLY A 113 1.30 -2.10 10.84
C GLY A 113 2.70 -1.63 11.24
N LYS A 114 3.50 -2.55 11.74
CA LYS A 114 4.84 -2.32 12.32
C LYS A 114 5.81 -1.61 11.39
N HIS A 115 5.74 -1.88 10.08
CA HIS A 115 6.66 -1.34 9.08
C HIS A 115 6.08 -0.17 8.27
N SER A 116 4.91 0.34 8.65
CA SER A 116 4.18 1.41 7.95
C SER A 116 4.94 2.75 7.79
N ASN A 117 6.04 2.94 8.51
CA ASN A 117 6.92 4.11 8.38
C ASN A 117 8.15 3.89 7.49
N ASN A 118 8.27 2.72 6.84
CA ASN A 118 9.41 2.34 6.00
C ASN A 118 8.98 1.94 4.59
N LEU A 119 7.87 2.46 4.10
CA LEU A 119 7.28 2.02 2.82
C LEU A 119 8.21 2.29 1.63
N THR A 120 8.94 3.40 1.61
CA THR A 120 9.94 3.69 0.56
C THR A 120 10.92 2.53 0.41
N SER A 121 11.56 2.10 1.52
CA SER A 121 12.53 0.99 1.48
C SER A 121 11.89 -0.34 1.08
N ILE A 122 10.62 -0.57 1.45
CA ILE A 122 9.89 -1.78 1.04
C ILE A 122 9.67 -1.79 -0.47
N PHE A 123 9.26 -0.67 -1.07
CA PHE A 123 9.10 -0.56 -2.53
C PHE A 123 10.44 -0.70 -3.26
N GLU A 124 11.50 -0.02 -2.79
CA GLU A 124 12.84 -0.12 -3.37
C GLU A 124 13.38 -1.57 -3.34
N GLU A 125 13.26 -2.26 -2.21
CA GLU A 125 13.69 -3.65 -2.09
C GLU A 125 12.83 -4.56 -2.99
N TYR A 126 11.52 -4.38 -3.01
CA TYR A 126 10.63 -5.17 -3.85
C TYR A 126 10.98 -5.04 -5.33
N TYR A 127 11.08 -3.83 -5.86
CA TYR A 127 11.40 -3.60 -7.27
C TYR A 127 12.86 -3.94 -7.62
N SER A 128 13.77 -4.00 -6.65
CA SER A 128 15.09 -4.59 -6.86
C SER A 128 15.04 -6.10 -7.13
N ILE A 129 14.03 -6.81 -6.57
CA ILE A 129 13.79 -8.24 -6.76
C ILE A 129 12.94 -8.50 -8.01
N PHE A 130 11.98 -7.61 -8.31
CA PHE A 130 10.99 -7.73 -9.38
C PHE A 130 10.92 -6.45 -10.24
N PRO A 131 12.00 -6.08 -10.96
CA PRO A 131 12.06 -4.82 -11.69
C PRO A 131 11.03 -4.73 -12.82
N ASP A 132 10.62 -5.85 -13.40
CA ASP A 132 9.63 -5.90 -14.49
C ASP A 132 8.19 -5.61 -14.02
N GLU A 133 7.96 -5.57 -12.69
CA GLU A 133 6.66 -5.27 -12.11
C GLU A 133 6.47 -3.78 -11.78
N GLU A 134 7.53 -2.98 -11.87
CA GLU A 134 7.48 -1.54 -11.60
C GLU A 134 6.76 -0.79 -12.75
N GLN A 135 5.73 0.00 -12.38
CA GLN A 135 5.02 0.84 -13.32
C GLN A 135 5.67 2.23 -13.42
N LYS A 136 5.61 2.82 -14.63
CA LYS A 136 6.05 4.21 -14.82
C LYS A 136 4.93 5.17 -14.42
N HIS A 137 5.25 6.13 -13.57
CA HIS A 137 4.36 7.19 -13.13
C HIS A 137 4.93 8.57 -13.48
N SER A 138 4.07 9.60 -13.52
CA SER A 138 4.55 10.99 -13.51
C SER A 138 5.37 11.27 -12.24
N ALA A 139 6.25 12.28 -12.26
CA ALA A 139 7.13 12.56 -11.13
C ALA A 139 6.36 12.82 -9.81
N SER A 140 5.22 13.52 -9.88
CA SER A 140 4.37 13.81 -8.72
C SER A 140 3.70 12.55 -8.16
N ILE A 141 3.13 11.73 -9.03
CA ILE A 141 2.50 10.46 -8.62
C ILE A 141 3.55 9.48 -8.11
N HIS A 142 4.72 9.38 -8.75
CA HIS A 142 5.80 8.52 -8.27
C HIS A 142 6.26 8.93 -6.87
N LYS A 143 6.49 10.24 -6.63
CA LYS A 143 6.86 10.76 -5.30
C LYS A 143 5.85 10.34 -4.22
N MET A 144 4.57 10.51 -4.49
CA MET A 144 3.50 10.05 -3.60
C MET A 144 3.54 8.52 -3.43
N TYR A 145 3.60 7.76 -4.53
CA TYR A 145 3.50 6.29 -4.52
C TYR A 145 4.61 5.63 -3.69
N VAL A 146 5.85 6.13 -3.77
CA VAL A 146 6.98 5.61 -2.97
C VAL A 146 7.16 6.34 -1.63
N GLY A 147 6.24 7.21 -1.26
CA GLY A 147 6.29 7.99 -0.02
C GLY A 147 6.42 7.10 1.22
N LYS A 148 7.22 7.56 2.16
CA LYS A 148 7.68 6.85 3.38
C LYS A 148 6.55 6.21 4.20
N ASN A 149 5.38 6.85 4.27
CA ASN A 149 4.19 6.37 4.99
C ASN A 149 2.94 7.03 4.43
N LEU A 150 1.76 6.58 4.87
CA LEU A 150 0.48 7.10 4.37
C LEU A 150 0.31 8.61 4.63
N ASN A 151 0.81 9.13 5.74
CA ASN A 151 0.76 10.56 6.07
C ASN A 151 1.51 11.41 5.04
N VAL A 152 2.74 11.03 4.69
CA VAL A 152 3.55 11.71 3.67
C VAL A 152 2.88 11.59 2.31
N ARG A 153 2.39 10.40 1.95
CA ARG A 153 1.72 10.14 0.67
C ARG A 153 0.46 11.01 0.51
N CYS A 154 -0.37 11.10 1.54
CA CYS A 154 -1.54 11.97 1.52
C CYS A 154 -1.15 13.45 1.44
N TYR A 155 -0.16 13.88 2.21
CA TYR A 155 0.32 15.26 2.21
C TYR A 155 0.81 15.70 0.83
N ASP A 156 1.58 14.86 0.13
CA ASP A 156 2.14 15.16 -1.20
C ASP A 156 1.07 15.46 -2.26
N ILE A 157 -0.12 14.86 -2.14
CA ILE A 157 -1.25 15.10 -3.07
C ILE A 157 -2.26 16.12 -2.54
N LEU A 158 -2.25 16.41 -1.22
CA LEU A 158 -3.13 17.38 -0.59
C LEU A 158 -2.59 18.82 -0.70
N GLU A 159 -1.27 18.99 -0.56
CA GLU A 159 -0.60 20.30 -0.59
C GLU A 159 -0.89 21.11 -1.86
N PRO A 160 -0.91 20.52 -3.07
CA PRO A 160 -1.25 21.25 -4.30
C PRO A 160 -2.65 21.85 -4.32
N LEU A 161 -3.57 21.41 -3.47
CA LEU A 161 -4.94 21.95 -3.39
C LEU A 161 -5.01 23.28 -2.62
N VAL A 162 -3.93 23.67 -1.92
CA VAL A 162 -3.92 24.89 -1.11
C VAL A 162 -4.08 26.12 -2.00
N GLY A 163 -5.12 26.88 -1.72
CA GLY A 163 -5.43 28.13 -2.44
C GLY A 163 -6.25 27.96 -3.72
N LEU A 164 -6.70 26.74 -4.05
CA LEU A 164 -7.66 26.54 -5.12
C LEU A 164 -9.03 27.10 -4.73
N THR A 165 -9.78 27.54 -5.74
CA THR A 165 -11.16 28.04 -5.56
C THR A 165 -12.05 26.93 -4.98
N ASN A 166 -12.89 27.27 -4.03
CA ASN A 166 -13.80 26.35 -3.30
C ASN A 166 -13.11 25.32 -2.41
N ILE A 167 -11.80 25.42 -2.20
CA ILE A 167 -11.05 24.56 -1.27
C ILE A 167 -10.72 25.35 -0.01
N ARG A 168 -11.05 24.81 1.17
CA ARG A 168 -10.80 25.45 2.47
C ARG A 168 -9.37 25.28 2.99
N LEU A 169 -8.54 24.56 2.24
CA LEU A 169 -7.17 24.29 2.66
C LEU A 169 -6.30 25.54 2.56
N ASN A 170 -5.51 25.73 3.61
CA ASN A 170 -4.47 26.76 3.68
C ASN A 170 -3.29 26.19 4.50
N LYS A 171 -2.16 26.90 4.49
CA LYS A 171 -0.95 26.43 5.20
C LYS A 171 -1.16 26.20 6.70
N GLY A 172 -2.13 26.89 7.32
CA GLY A 172 -2.40 26.77 8.75
C GLY A 172 -3.21 25.52 9.13
N ASN A 173 -4.05 25.01 8.22
CA ASN A 173 -4.91 23.86 8.49
C ASN A 173 -4.54 22.58 7.72
N LEU A 174 -3.57 22.64 6.80
CA LEU A 174 -3.18 21.52 5.93
C LEU A 174 -2.81 20.26 6.73
N THR A 175 -1.99 20.40 7.77
CA THR A 175 -1.60 19.27 8.63
C THR A 175 -2.81 18.67 9.36
N LEU A 176 -3.72 19.49 9.84
CA LEU A 176 -4.94 19.02 10.49
C LEU A 176 -5.84 18.28 9.50
N ALA A 177 -6.04 18.82 8.29
CA ALA A 177 -6.81 18.17 7.24
C ALA A 177 -6.20 16.81 6.86
N ASN A 178 -4.87 16.75 6.66
CA ASN A 178 -4.15 15.50 6.40
C ASN A 178 -4.41 14.45 7.49
N ASN A 179 -4.29 14.83 8.77
CA ASN A 179 -4.52 13.93 9.88
C ASN A 179 -5.99 13.46 9.95
N LEU A 180 -6.95 14.34 9.66
CA LEU A 180 -8.38 13.98 9.64
C LEU A 180 -8.68 13.00 8.49
N ILE A 181 -8.11 13.20 7.32
CA ILE A 181 -8.27 12.29 6.18
C ILE A 181 -7.75 10.90 6.54
N ILE A 182 -6.53 10.81 7.10
CA ILE A 182 -5.93 9.52 7.48
C ILE A 182 -6.73 8.83 8.60
N ALA A 183 -7.17 9.57 9.61
CA ALA A 183 -7.98 9.02 10.68
C ALA A 183 -9.34 8.52 10.18
N SER A 184 -9.99 9.29 9.30
CA SER A 184 -11.25 8.87 8.66
C SER A 184 -11.03 7.63 7.80
N PHE A 185 -10.00 7.61 6.96
CA PHE A 185 -9.67 6.43 6.16
C PHE A 185 -9.45 5.18 7.03
N LYS A 186 -8.72 5.32 8.15
CA LYS A 186 -8.50 4.19 9.08
C LYS A 186 -9.82 3.66 9.63
N SER A 187 -10.76 4.55 9.99
CA SER A 187 -12.08 4.15 10.48
C SER A 187 -12.89 3.36 9.44
N PHE A 188 -12.87 3.79 8.16
CA PHE A 188 -13.51 3.04 7.07
C PHE A 188 -12.81 1.71 6.78
N LEU A 189 -11.48 1.67 6.89
CA LEU A 189 -10.72 0.44 6.74
C LEU A 189 -11.04 -0.56 7.87
N ASP A 190 -11.21 -0.09 9.12
CA ASP A 190 -11.63 -0.91 10.24
C ASP A 190 -13.06 -1.47 10.03
N GLU A 191 -13.97 -0.67 9.46
CA GLU A 191 -15.29 -1.15 9.06
C GLU A 191 -15.16 -2.26 7.99
N ALA A 192 -14.32 -2.07 6.97
CA ALA A 192 -14.07 -3.08 5.95
C ALA A 192 -13.53 -4.41 6.52
N LEU A 193 -12.66 -4.34 7.54
CA LEU A 193 -12.13 -5.52 8.24
C LEU A 193 -13.23 -6.34 8.93
N THR A 194 -14.35 -5.72 9.34
CA THR A 194 -15.46 -6.46 9.98
C THR A 194 -16.23 -7.35 9.01
N PHE A 195 -16.16 -7.11 7.70
CA PHE A 195 -16.90 -7.87 6.70
C PHE A 195 -16.26 -9.23 6.37
N LYS A 196 -15.04 -9.49 6.82
CA LYS A 196 -14.26 -10.72 6.56
C LYS A 196 -14.29 -11.10 5.07
N THR A 197 -14.63 -12.34 4.76
CA THR A 197 -14.70 -12.87 3.38
C THR A 197 -15.87 -12.34 2.53
N SER A 198 -16.73 -11.46 3.08
CA SER A 198 -17.92 -10.94 2.38
C SER A 198 -17.75 -9.53 1.81
N ASN A 199 -16.51 -9.09 1.47
CA ASN A 199 -16.27 -7.82 0.79
C ASN A 199 -16.76 -7.89 -0.67
N THR A 200 -18.07 -7.82 -0.84
CA THR A 200 -18.68 -7.74 -2.18
C THR A 200 -18.34 -6.42 -2.84
N ILE A 201 -18.36 -6.39 -4.18
CA ILE A 201 -18.17 -5.16 -4.96
C ILE A 201 -19.12 -4.05 -4.49
N GLU A 202 -20.36 -4.38 -4.12
CA GLU A 202 -21.33 -3.42 -3.62
C GLU A 202 -20.89 -2.75 -2.33
N LYS A 203 -20.42 -3.52 -1.33
CA LYS A 203 -19.91 -2.99 -0.06
C LYS A 203 -18.66 -2.15 -0.25
N VAL A 204 -17.73 -2.58 -1.11
CA VAL A 204 -16.53 -1.83 -1.45
C VAL A 204 -16.89 -0.49 -2.08
N ASN A 205 -17.84 -0.46 -3.02
CA ASN A 205 -18.31 0.76 -3.66
C ASN A 205 -19.05 1.68 -2.68
N GLU A 206 -19.86 1.13 -1.79
CA GLU A 206 -20.56 1.87 -0.74
C GLU A 206 -19.57 2.56 0.21
N LEU A 207 -18.61 1.81 0.77
CA LEU A 207 -17.58 2.36 1.64
C LEU A 207 -16.74 3.42 0.92
N THR A 208 -16.36 3.17 -0.33
CA THR A 208 -15.64 4.13 -1.15
C THR A 208 -16.44 5.43 -1.30
N SER A 209 -17.70 5.35 -1.67
CA SER A 209 -18.57 6.53 -1.84
C SER A 209 -18.72 7.32 -0.54
N ARG A 210 -18.91 6.65 0.60
CA ARG A 210 -19.01 7.28 1.93
C ARG A 210 -17.70 7.98 2.33
N PHE A 211 -16.57 7.33 2.09
CA PHE A 211 -15.27 7.94 2.35
C PHE A 211 -15.02 9.15 1.43
N MET A 212 -15.33 9.05 0.13
CA MET A 212 -15.17 10.16 -0.81
C MET A 212 -16.03 11.37 -0.41
N ALA A 213 -17.26 11.16 0.06
CA ALA A 213 -18.10 12.24 0.61
C ALA A 213 -17.48 12.87 1.87
N THR A 214 -16.90 12.06 2.76
CA THR A 214 -16.15 12.55 3.93
C THR A 214 -14.95 13.38 3.53
N LEU A 215 -14.21 12.92 2.51
CA LEU A 215 -13.04 13.60 1.96
C LEU A 215 -13.43 14.98 1.41
N THR A 216 -14.49 15.04 0.59
CA THR A 216 -15.04 16.29 0.07
C THR A 216 -15.41 17.26 1.21
N PHE A 217 -16.11 16.78 2.24
CA PHE A 217 -16.46 17.58 3.40
C PHE A 217 -15.22 18.16 4.13
N ILE A 218 -14.14 17.38 4.25
CA ILE A 218 -12.91 17.85 4.92
C ILE A 218 -12.22 18.96 4.12
N ILE A 219 -12.21 18.89 2.78
CA ILE A 219 -11.44 19.81 1.93
C ILE A 219 -12.25 21.00 1.41
N GLU A 220 -13.56 20.86 1.22
CA GLU A 220 -14.46 21.91 0.72
C GLU A 220 -15.32 22.51 1.84
N GLY A 221 -15.74 21.71 2.79
CA GLY A 221 -16.53 22.04 3.98
C GLY A 221 -17.99 21.98 3.79
#